data_6584ebb39e8b5b91fbd8fddb43bdb10d
#
_entry.id   6584ebb39e8b5b91fbd8fddb43bdb10d
#
_cell.length_a   1.000
_cell.length_b   1.000
_cell.length_c   1.000
_cell.angle_alpha   90.00
_cell.angle_beta   90.00
_cell.angle_gamma   90.00
#
_symmetry.space_group_name_H-M   'P 1'
#
loop_
_entity.id
_entity.type
_entity.pdbx_description
1 polymer ?
#
loop_
_entity_poly.entity_id
_entity_poly.type
_entity_poly.pdbx_seq_one_letter_code
_entity_poly.pdbx_strand_id
1 'polypeptide(L)'
;MNIETECKLIIEKPNPDTVRSMEDYTESRITQIYLKSENTTHRVRRREYSDGRVVYTENKKVRISRMSSTEYEREISEEEYTALAQNIEIGAAPLFKTRRTFTYEDKTVELDYYDQWEKTCIMEIELLCESETVEFPPFIKVLRDVTGKREYSNHSMAHAFPEEII
;
A
#
# COMPACT_ATOMS: atom_id res chain seq x y z
N MET A 1 4.40 -18.86 -0.53
CA MET A 1 5.21 -17.64 -0.77
C MET A 1 4.92 -17.13 -2.17
N ASN A 2 4.54 -15.88 -2.26
CA ASN A 2 4.14 -15.25 -3.52
C ASN A 2 5.17 -14.22 -3.97
N ILE A 3 5.30 -14.06 -5.29
CA ILE A 3 6.04 -12.95 -5.87
C ILE A 3 5.01 -11.87 -6.22
N GLU A 4 5.23 -10.67 -5.70
CA GLU A 4 4.43 -9.49 -6.02
C GLU A 4 5.24 -8.59 -6.94
N THR A 5 4.62 -8.16 -8.03
CA THR A 5 5.20 -7.20 -8.96
C THR A 5 4.21 -6.07 -9.15
N GLU A 6 4.65 -4.83 -8.97
CA GLU A 6 3.76 -3.68 -9.06
C GLU A 6 4.45 -2.44 -9.63
N CYS A 7 3.67 -1.56 -10.22
CA CYS A 7 4.09 -0.19 -10.46
C CYS A 7 3.47 0.73 -9.41
N LYS A 8 4.18 1.79 -9.09
CA LYS A 8 3.79 2.77 -8.06
C LYS A 8 3.93 4.18 -8.60
N LEU A 9 2.84 4.94 -8.53
CA LEU A 9 2.76 6.27 -9.11
C LEU A 9 2.18 7.26 -8.11
N ILE A 10 2.71 8.48 -8.11
CA ILE A 10 2.05 9.60 -7.42
C ILE A 10 1.10 10.23 -8.42
N ILE A 11 -0.15 10.35 -8.02
CA ILE A 11 -1.23 10.89 -8.84
C ILE A 11 -1.93 12.04 -8.10
N GLU A 12 -2.58 12.92 -8.86
CA GLU A 12 -3.52 13.88 -8.29
C GLU A 12 -4.74 13.10 -7.77
N LYS A 13 -5.26 13.45 -6.58
CA LYS A 13 -6.45 12.78 -6.02
C LYS A 13 -7.60 12.88 -7.00
N PRO A 14 -8.13 11.76 -7.51
CA PRO A 14 -9.25 11.78 -8.42
C PRO A 14 -10.56 12.13 -7.70
N ASN A 15 -11.58 12.49 -8.48
CA ASN A 15 -12.91 12.74 -7.94
C ASN A 15 -13.42 11.50 -7.19
N PRO A 16 -13.84 11.64 -5.92
CA PRO A 16 -14.27 10.49 -5.12
C PRO A 16 -15.48 9.73 -5.71
N ASP A 17 -16.41 10.44 -6.32
CA ASP A 17 -17.60 9.81 -6.91
C ASP A 17 -17.23 8.96 -8.12
N THR A 18 -16.27 9.42 -8.92
CA THR A 18 -15.75 8.65 -10.05
C THR A 18 -15.10 7.36 -9.58
N VAL A 19 -14.27 7.44 -8.54
CA VAL A 19 -13.60 6.25 -7.97
C VAL A 19 -14.63 5.26 -7.42
N ARG A 20 -15.63 5.73 -6.68
CA ARG A 20 -16.70 4.88 -6.12
C ARG A 20 -17.54 4.18 -7.19
N SER A 21 -17.60 4.73 -8.39
CA SER A 21 -18.36 4.13 -9.50
C SER A 21 -17.62 3.01 -10.22
N MET A 22 -16.34 2.82 -9.91
CA MET A 22 -15.53 1.80 -10.57
C MET A 22 -15.92 0.38 -10.15
N GLU A 23 -15.63 -0.58 -11.04
CA GLU A 23 -15.90 -2.00 -10.82
C GLU A 23 -15.16 -2.53 -9.58
N ASP A 24 -15.84 -3.36 -8.80
CA ASP A 24 -15.29 -4.02 -7.60
C ASP A 24 -14.75 -3.02 -6.54
N TYR A 25 -15.32 -1.84 -6.48
CA TYR A 25 -14.88 -0.82 -5.53
C TYR A 25 -14.96 -1.30 -4.08
N THR A 26 -13.87 -1.11 -3.34
CA THR A 26 -13.83 -1.28 -1.89
C THR A 26 -13.08 -0.13 -1.24
N GLU A 27 -13.40 0.15 0.03
CA GLU A 27 -12.70 1.14 0.82
C GLU A 27 -12.36 0.54 2.19
N SER A 28 -11.16 0.84 2.67
CA SER A 28 -10.72 0.38 3.99
C SER A 28 -9.76 1.37 4.62
N ARG A 29 -9.72 1.36 5.96
CA ARG A 29 -8.72 2.08 6.74
C ARG A 29 -7.66 1.12 7.20
N ILE A 30 -6.40 1.47 6.99
CA ILE A 30 -5.26 0.61 7.26
C ILE A 30 -4.33 1.28 8.27
N THR A 31 -3.95 0.51 9.29
CA THR A 31 -2.85 0.84 10.19
C THR A 31 -1.76 -0.18 9.97
N GLN A 32 -0.54 0.27 9.63
CA GLN A 32 0.63 -0.58 9.42
C GLN A 32 1.69 -0.27 10.47
N ILE A 33 2.23 -1.30 11.09
CA ILE A 33 3.29 -1.19 12.09
C ILE A 33 4.44 -2.05 11.65
N TYR A 34 5.61 -1.42 11.44
CA TYR A 34 6.83 -2.12 11.06
C TYR A 34 7.58 -2.58 12.29
N LEU A 35 7.99 -3.84 12.27
CA LEU A 35 8.56 -4.53 13.41
C LEU A 35 10.08 -4.68 13.25
N LYS A 36 10.78 -4.79 14.37
CA LYS A 36 12.21 -5.11 14.38
C LYS A 36 12.42 -6.41 13.61
N SER A 37 13.32 -6.40 12.63
CA SER A 37 13.63 -7.55 11.80
C SER A 37 15.00 -7.41 11.18
N GLU A 38 15.66 -8.56 10.96
CA GLU A 38 16.91 -8.63 10.21
C GLU A 38 16.62 -9.19 8.83
N ASN A 39 17.20 -8.57 7.78
CA ASN A 39 17.17 -9.02 6.39
C ASN A 39 15.78 -9.06 5.71
N THR A 40 14.71 -8.81 6.43
CA THR A 40 13.35 -8.77 5.86
C THR A 40 12.61 -7.54 6.35
N THR A 41 11.64 -7.08 5.56
CA THR A 41 10.66 -6.13 6.05
C THR A 41 9.53 -6.91 6.71
N HIS A 42 9.31 -6.68 7.99
CA HIS A 42 8.32 -7.37 8.79
C HIS A 42 7.29 -6.38 9.31
N ARG A 43 6.01 -6.61 9.05
CA ARG A 43 4.94 -5.72 9.48
C ARG A 43 3.74 -6.48 9.97
N VAL A 44 2.94 -5.82 10.82
CA VAL A 44 1.57 -6.20 11.11
C VAL A 44 0.64 -5.09 10.62
N ARG A 45 -0.56 -5.48 10.23
CA ARG A 45 -1.55 -4.59 9.65
C ARG A 45 -2.91 -4.85 10.26
N ARG A 46 -3.62 -3.77 10.63
CA ARG A 46 -5.04 -3.78 10.92
C ARG A 46 -5.76 -3.11 9.75
N ARG A 47 -6.74 -3.80 9.18
CA ARG A 47 -7.52 -3.28 8.06
C ARG A 47 -8.99 -3.32 8.41
N GLU A 48 -9.63 -2.15 8.42
CA GLU A 48 -11.05 -2.01 8.69
C GLU A 48 -11.77 -1.61 7.41
N TYR A 49 -12.65 -2.49 6.92
CA TYR A 49 -13.46 -2.24 5.73
C TYR A 49 -14.66 -1.37 6.06
N SER A 50 -15.22 -0.69 5.06
CA SER A 50 -16.37 0.19 5.21
C SER A 50 -17.63 -0.54 5.71
N ASP A 51 -17.71 -1.87 5.56
CA ASP A 51 -18.80 -2.70 6.10
C ASP A 51 -18.61 -3.06 7.59
N GLY A 52 -17.55 -2.60 8.22
CA GLY A 52 -17.23 -2.84 9.63
C GLY A 52 -16.36 -4.07 9.89
N ARG A 53 -16.09 -4.89 8.88
CA ARG A 53 -15.21 -6.05 9.02
C ARG A 53 -13.77 -5.61 9.28
N VAL A 54 -13.10 -6.23 10.26
CA VAL A 54 -11.71 -5.95 10.60
C VAL A 54 -10.87 -7.21 10.37
N VAL A 55 -9.75 -7.05 9.69
CA VAL A 55 -8.80 -8.15 9.40
C VAL A 55 -7.42 -7.73 9.87
N TYR A 56 -6.74 -8.65 10.56
CA TYR A 56 -5.36 -8.47 11.03
C TYR A 56 -4.45 -9.40 10.25
N THR A 57 -3.32 -8.89 9.76
CA THR A 57 -2.35 -9.70 9.01
C THR A 57 -0.93 -9.44 9.48
N GLU A 58 -0.09 -10.45 9.31
CA GLU A 58 1.36 -10.35 9.46
C GLU A 58 1.98 -10.59 8.08
N ASN A 59 2.96 -9.76 7.71
CA ASN A 59 3.61 -9.84 6.41
C ASN A 59 5.13 -9.77 6.55
N LYS A 60 5.83 -10.64 5.83
CA LYS A 60 7.29 -10.59 5.68
C LYS A 60 7.62 -10.46 4.21
N LYS A 61 8.46 -9.50 3.87
CA LYS A 61 8.77 -9.16 2.50
C LYS A 61 10.28 -9.07 2.28
N VAL A 62 10.75 -9.69 1.19
CA VAL A 62 12.13 -9.59 0.74
C VAL A 62 12.13 -9.05 -0.69
N ARG A 63 12.83 -7.94 -0.91
CA ARG A 63 12.92 -7.33 -2.23
C ARG A 63 13.81 -8.18 -3.14
N ILE A 64 13.31 -8.48 -4.35
CA ILE A 64 14.03 -9.23 -5.39
C ILE A 64 14.65 -8.25 -6.39
N SER A 65 13.85 -7.25 -6.82
CA SER A 65 14.25 -6.27 -7.83
C SER A 65 13.58 -4.93 -7.52
N ARG A 66 13.74 -3.96 -8.43
CA ARG A 66 13.09 -2.66 -8.33
C ARG A 66 11.56 -2.75 -8.18
N MET A 67 10.93 -3.70 -8.89
CA MET A 67 9.47 -3.83 -8.98
C MET A 67 8.91 -5.04 -8.25
N SER A 68 9.75 -6.02 -7.90
CA SER A 68 9.30 -7.32 -7.41
C SER A 68 9.84 -7.65 -6.04
N SER A 69 9.02 -8.34 -5.25
CA SER A 69 9.35 -8.82 -3.91
C SER A 69 8.80 -10.21 -3.70
N THR A 70 9.49 -10.99 -2.87
CA THR A 70 8.94 -12.22 -2.32
C THR A 70 8.17 -11.86 -1.07
N GLU A 71 6.94 -12.35 -0.95
CA GLU A 71 6.03 -11.98 0.13
C GLU A 71 5.45 -13.21 0.79
N TYR A 72 5.43 -13.19 2.12
CA TYR A 72 4.72 -14.15 2.96
C TYR A 72 3.74 -13.39 3.83
N GLU A 73 2.45 -13.70 3.69
CA GLU A 73 1.39 -13.05 4.46
C GLU A 73 0.47 -14.10 5.06
N ARG A 74 0.05 -13.86 6.30
CA ARG A 74 -0.94 -14.69 6.98
C ARG A 74 -1.90 -13.83 7.79
N GLU A 75 -3.13 -14.30 7.90
CA GLU A 75 -4.10 -13.71 8.82
C GLU A 75 -3.76 -14.10 10.25
N ILE A 76 -3.87 -13.14 11.17
CA ILE A 76 -3.59 -13.32 12.60
C ILE A 76 -4.77 -12.83 13.43
N SER A 77 -4.79 -13.21 14.70
CA SER A 77 -5.79 -12.71 15.64
C SER A 77 -5.47 -11.29 16.10
N GLU A 78 -6.47 -10.60 16.68
CA GLU A 78 -6.26 -9.31 17.30
C GLU A 78 -5.22 -9.39 18.43
N GLU A 79 -5.23 -10.46 19.21
CA GLU A 79 -4.27 -10.70 20.30
C GLU A 79 -2.85 -10.83 19.76
N GLU A 80 -2.65 -11.59 18.68
CA GLU A 80 -1.35 -11.70 18.02
C GLU A 80 -0.89 -10.35 17.47
N TYR A 81 -1.79 -9.60 16.83
CA TYR A 81 -1.50 -8.27 16.31
C TYR A 81 -1.02 -7.34 17.44
N THR A 82 -1.75 -7.29 18.55
CA THR A 82 -1.41 -6.45 19.70
C THR A 82 -0.06 -6.82 20.30
N ALA A 83 0.22 -8.12 20.42
CA ALA A 83 1.47 -8.61 20.95
C ALA A 83 2.66 -8.27 20.02
N LEU A 84 2.52 -8.52 18.73
CA LEU A 84 3.56 -8.23 17.75
C LEU A 84 3.82 -6.73 17.62
N ALA A 85 2.78 -5.90 17.69
CA ALA A 85 2.90 -4.44 17.58
C ALA A 85 3.75 -3.81 18.68
N GLN A 86 3.95 -4.50 19.83
CA GLN A 86 4.86 -4.04 20.88
C GLN A 86 6.31 -4.00 20.43
N ASN A 87 6.66 -4.76 19.40
CA ASN A 87 8.03 -4.87 18.88
C ASN A 87 8.27 -3.94 17.70
N ILE A 88 7.75 -2.72 17.77
CA ILE A 88 7.93 -1.72 16.72
C ILE A 88 9.40 -1.41 16.48
N GLU A 89 9.77 -1.26 15.19
CA GLU A 89 11.12 -0.90 14.78
C GLU A 89 11.50 0.49 15.32
N ILE A 90 12.73 0.63 15.81
CA ILE A 90 13.22 1.89 16.37
C ILE A 90 13.21 2.96 15.27
N GLY A 91 12.63 4.12 15.59
CA GLY A 91 12.51 5.25 14.66
C GLY A 91 11.31 5.19 13.74
N ALA A 92 10.56 4.07 13.73
CA ALA A 92 9.32 3.97 12.96
C ALA A 92 8.12 4.43 13.79
N ALA A 93 7.15 5.02 13.10
CA ALA A 93 5.83 5.32 13.66
C ALA A 93 4.77 4.46 12.96
N PRO A 94 3.61 4.21 13.60
CA PRO A 94 2.49 3.60 12.88
C PRO A 94 2.14 4.42 11.65
N LEU A 95 1.89 3.73 10.53
CA LEU A 95 1.51 4.36 9.27
C LEU A 95 0.00 4.16 9.05
N PHE A 96 -0.70 5.27 8.86
CA PHE A 96 -2.15 5.27 8.65
C PHE A 96 -2.46 5.67 7.21
N LYS A 97 -3.36 4.94 6.58
CA LYS A 97 -3.84 5.28 5.23
C LYS A 97 -5.27 4.81 5.02
N THR A 98 -5.97 5.48 4.10
CA THR A 98 -7.21 4.98 3.54
C THR A 98 -6.91 4.36 2.19
N ARG A 99 -7.30 3.12 1.99
CA ARG A 99 -7.12 2.43 0.71
C ARG A 99 -8.45 2.30 0.00
N ARG A 100 -8.48 2.76 -1.25
CA ARG A 100 -9.59 2.55 -2.18
C ARG A 100 -9.10 1.65 -3.29
N THR A 101 -9.83 0.56 -3.53
CA THR A 101 -9.44 -0.47 -4.49
C THR A 101 -10.54 -0.63 -5.52
N PHE A 102 -10.16 -0.80 -6.77
CA PHE A 102 -11.11 -1.11 -7.84
C PHE A 102 -10.42 -1.94 -8.93
N THR A 103 -11.22 -2.47 -9.85
CA THR A 103 -10.71 -3.21 -11.01
C THR A 103 -10.80 -2.32 -12.25
N TYR A 104 -9.73 -2.29 -13.02
CA TYR A 104 -9.69 -1.62 -14.33
C TYR A 104 -8.88 -2.45 -15.31
N GLU A 105 -9.47 -2.79 -16.48
CA GLU A 105 -8.82 -3.62 -17.52
C GLU A 105 -8.21 -4.90 -16.92
N ASP A 106 -9.00 -5.60 -16.11
CA ASP A 106 -8.61 -6.83 -15.39
C ASP A 106 -7.46 -6.67 -14.39
N LYS A 107 -7.06 -5.44 -14.09
CA LYS A 107 -6.03 -5.13 -13.10
C LYS A 107 -6.64 -4.62 -11.81
N THR A 108 -6.05 -5.03 -10.69
CA THR A 108 -6.36 -4.44 -9.39
C THR A 108 -5.61 -3.13 -9.25
N VAL A 109 -6.35 -2.06 -9.03
CA VAL A 109 -5.81 -0.72 -8.78
C VAL A 109 -6.06 -0.36 -7.33
N GLU A 110 -5.00 0.04 -6.63
CA GLU A 110 -5.07 0.47 -5.24
C GLU A 110 -4.68 1.94 -5.14
N LEU A 111 -5.52 2.75 -4.52
CA LEU A 111 -5.25 4.15 -4.23
C LEU A 111 -5.06 4.31 -2.72
N ASP A 112 -3.88 4.71 -2.30
CA ASP A 112 -3.55 4.94 -0.90
C ASP A 112 -3.51 6.44 -0.59
N TYR A 113 -4.41 6.86 0.30
CA TYR A 113 -4.56 8.23 0.74
C TYR A 113 -3.94 8.39 2.12
N TYR A 114 -3.04 9.37 2.26
CA TYR A 114 -2.36 9.70 3.51
C TYR A 114 -2.79 11.07 3.99
N ASP A 115 -3.01 11.23 5.28
CA ASP A 115 -3.42 12.51 5.86
C ASP A 115 -2.35 13.61 5.70
N GLN A 116 -1.08 13.22 5.53
CA GLN A 116 0.03 14.14 5.31
C GLN A 116 -0.02 14.81 3.93
N TRP A 117 -0.77 14.25 2.97
CA TRP A 117 -0.90 14.79 1.62
C TRP A 117 -2.33 15.23 1.34
N GLU A 118 -2.47 16.51 0.98
CA GLU A 118 -3.79 17.11 0.74
C GLU A 118 -4.30 16.84 -0.67
N LYS A 119 -3.44 16.95 -1.69
CA LYS A 119 -3.83 16.96 -3.11
C LYS A 119 -3.48 15.69 -3.86
N THR A 120 -2.60 14.87 -3.33
CA THR A 120 -2.05 13.71 -4.01
C THR A 120 -2.28 12.43 -3.23
N CYS A 121 -2.17 11.30 -3.94
CA CYS A 121 -2.17 9.97 -3.34
C CYS A 121 -1.24 9.05 -4.14
N ILE A 122 -1.01 7.85 -3.62
CA ILE A 122 -0.23 6.83 -4.31
C ILE A 122 -1.18 5.86 -4.99
N MET A 123 -0.91 5.57 -6.27
CA MET A 123 -1.57 4.51 -7.01
C MET A 123 -0.61 3.35 -7.21
N GLU A 124 -1.06 2.15 -6.87
CA GLU A 124 -0.34 0.91 -7.14
C GLU A 124 -1.18 0.03 -8.06
N ILE A 125 -0.54 -0.58 -9.03
CA ILE A 125 -1.18 -1.54 -9.94
C ILE A 125 -0.34 -2.80 -9.96
N GLU A 126 -0.98 -3.95 -9.68
CA GLU A 126 -0.33 -5.25 -9.77
C GLU A 126 -0.09 -5.62 -11.23
N LEU A 127 1.10 -6.15 -11.52
CA LEU A 127 1.53 -6.57 -12.84
C LEU A 127 1.75 -8.08 -12.86
N LEU A 128 1.57 -8.70 -14.03
CA LEU A 128 1.89 -10.11 -14.26
C LEU A 128 3.42 -10.33 -14.32
N CYS A 129 4.15 -9.35 -14.84
CA CYS A 129 5.61 -9.37 -14.90
C CYS A 129 6.15 -7.94 -15.03
N GLU A 130 7.45 -7.76 -14.83
CA GLU A 130 8.09 -6.43 -14.82
C GLU A 130 8.06 -5.72 -16.17
N SER A 131 7.92 -6.45 -17.27
CA SER A 131 7.86 -5.88 -18.63
C SER A 131 6.44 -5.53 -19.08
N GLU A 132 5.42 -5.80 -18.27
CA GLU A 132 4.04 -5.52 -18.62
C GLU A 132 3.79 -4.02 -18.70
N THR A 133 3.13 -3.59 -19.78
CA THR A 133 2.64 -2.22 -19.94
C THR A 133 1.19 -2.16 -19.51
N VAL A 134 0.84 -1.18 -18.67
CA VAL A 134 -0.53 -0.99 -18.20
C VAL A 134 -1.11 0.32 -18.72
N GLU A 135 -2.42 0.30 -18.97
CA GLU A 135 -3.19 1.50 -19.24
C GLU A 135 -3.82 2.00 -17.94
N PHE A 136 -3.91 3.31 -17.79
CA PHE A 136 -4.54 3.94 -16.64
C PHE A 136 -5.97 4.36 -16.99
N PRO A 137 -6.89 4.37 -15.99
CA PRO A 137 -8.20 4.97 -16.20
C PRO A 137 -8.05 6.41 -16.72
N PRO A 138 -8.93 6.87 -17.63
CA PRO A 138 -8.81 8.19 -18.24
C PRO A 138 -8.80 9.37 -17.26
N PHE A 139 -9.39 9.18 -16.08
CA PHE A 139 -9.45 10.21 -15.04
C PHE A 139 -8.19 10.32 -14.17
N ILE A 140 -7.22 9.43 -14.36
CA ILE A 140 -5.97 9.43 -13.58
C ILE A 140 -4.98 10.43 -14.19
N LYS A 141 -4.50 11.34 -13.35
CA LYS A 141 -3.43 12.28 -13.72
C LYS A 141 -2.16 11.90 -12.94
N VAL A 142 -1.21 11.32 -13.66
CA VAL A 142 0.07 10.91 -13.10
C VAL A 142 0.98 12.12 -12.97
N LEU A 143 1.55 12.32 -11.79
CA LEU A 143 2.51 13.38 -11.50
C LEU A 143 3.94 12.87 -11.51
N ARG A 144 4.17 11.66 -11.00
CA ARG A 144 5.51 11.05 -10.96
C ARG A 144 5.43 9.54 -10.88
N ASP A 145 6.29 8.86 -11.61
CA ASP A 145 6.54 7.42 -11.45
C ASP A 145 7.58 7.24 -10.34
N VAL A 146 7.18 6.58 -9.25
CA VAL A 146 8.04 6.30 -8.10
C VAL A 146 8.27 4.80 -7.91
N THR A 147 8.02 4.01 -8.94
CA THR A 147 8.24 2.57 -8.93
C THR A 147 9.66 2.24 -8.50
N GLY A 148 9.79 1.44 -7.45
CA GLY A 148 11.09 1.02 -6.92
C GLY A 148 11.88 2.09 -6.17
N LYS A 149 11.35 3.29 -6.01
CA LYS A 149 11.99 4.34 -5.20
C LYS A 149 11.75 4.09 -3.72
N ARG A 150 12.82 3.84 -2.98
CA ARG A 150 12.77 3.41 -1.59
C ARG A 150 12.08 4.41 -0.67
N GLU A 151 12.27 5.71 -0.90
CA GLU A 151 11.67 6.77 -0.09
C GLU A 151 10.14 6.75 -0.11
N TYR A 152 9.53 6.11 -1.12
CA TYR A 152 8.08 5.94 -1.23
C TYR A 152 7.59 4.54 -0.86
N SER A 153 8.46 3.68 -0.35
CA SER A 153 7.99 2.44 0.27
C SER A 153 7.29 2.76 1.60
N ASN A 154 6.26 2.00 1.94
CA ASN A 154 5.57 2.21 3.22
C ASN A 154 6.53 2.06 4.41
N HIS A 155 7.51 1.17 4.32
CA HIS A 155 8.53 1.00 5.36
C HIS A 155 9.33 2.29 5.57
N SER A 156 9.85 2.88 4.50
CA SER A 156 10.59 4.15 4.61
C SER A 156 9.69 5.30 5.06
N MET A 157 8.44 5.35 4.59
CA MET A 157 7.48 6.38 4.96
C MET A 157 7.10 6.32 6.45
N ALA A 158 7.15 5.14 7.06
CA ALA A 158 6.96 4.97 8.50
C ALA A 158 8.09 5.61 9.33
N HIS A 159 9.27 5.73 8.75
CA HIS A 159 10.43 6.39 9.37
C HIS A 159 10.52 7.89 9.02
N ALA A 160 10.29 8.23 7.78
CA ALA A 160 10.37 9.61 7.27
C ALA A 160 9.35 9.79 6.16
N PHE A 161 8.26 10.50 6.46
CA PHE A 161 7.20 10.71 5.49
C PHE A 161 7.62 11.80 4.48
N PRO A 162 7.58 11.52 3.15
CA PRO A 162 8.01 12.48 2.14
C PRO A 162 7.09 13.70 2.08
N GLU A 163 7.66 14.84 1.68
CA GLU A 163 6.86 16.02 1.37
C GLU A 163 5.98 15.76 0.14
N GLU A 164 4.81 16.39 0.13
CA GLU A 164 3.88 16.26 -0.98
C GLU A 164 4.45 16.88 -2.24
N ILE A 165 4.34 16.16 -3.35
CA ILE A 165 4.67 16.66 -4.68
C ILE A 165 3.44 17.42 -5.20
N ILE A 166 3.63 18.68 -5.55
CA ILE A 166 2.56 19.55 -6.06
C ILE A 166 2.91 20.02 -7.47
#